data_406c087d3ecebd685e7eef8bb5006bd9
#
_entry.id   406c087d3ecebd685e7eef8bb5006bd9
#
_cell.length_a   1.000
_cell.length_b   1.000
_cell.length_c   1.000
_cell.angle_alpha   90.00
_cell.angle_beta   90.00
_cell.angle_gamma   90.00
#
_symmetry.space_group_name_H-M   'P 1'
#
loop_
_entity.id
_entity.type
_entity.pdbx_description
1 polymer ?
#
loop_
_entity_poly.entity_id
_entity_poly.type
_entity_poly.pdbx_seq_one_letter_code
_entity_poly.pdbx_strand_id
1 'polypeptide(L)'
;QEVLHDTTGNRRFLCFHVNSMEFIKINYAQLYAQIKYLLNKPGYQYWFTQSENSRIEENNEDFIFHSPEEELVLTHIRKPERFEKVHYLTVTEIAELIRERTGYQYSHGTKAQLGKVMSKHGFEFHKGKNGRRYTVFIIDTEQVKSNRLYE
;
A
#
# COMPACT_ATOMS: atom_id res chain seq x y z
N GLN A 1 3.01 12.83 -3.12
CA GLN A 1 2.76 12.43 -4.50
C GLN A 1 2.99 10.93 -4.59
N GLU A 2 1.92 10.17 -4.76
CA GLU A 2 1.94 8.71 -4.84
C GLU A 2 2.46 8.29 -6.23
N VAL A 3 3.54 7.54 -6.27
CA VAL A 3 4.22 7.15 -7.52
C VAL A 3 4.44 5.64 -7.64
N LEU A 4 4.32 4.90 -6.54
CA LEU A 4 4.56 3.46 -6.52
C LEU A 4 3.24 2.69 -6.63
N HIS A 5 3.05 2.00 -7.74
CA HIS A 5 1.86 1.17 -7.99
C HIS A 5 2.04 -0.30 -7.61
N ASP A 6 3.28 -0.77 -7.42
CA ASP A 6 3.59 -2.15 -7.04
C ASP A 6 3.97 -2.25 -5.57
N THR A 7 3.28 -3.10 -4.84
CA THR A 7 3.53 -3.33 -3.41
C THR A 7 4.62 -4.38 -3.15
N THR A 8 5.06 -5.13 -4.17
CA THR A 8 5.97 -6.28 -3.99
C THR A 8 7.40 -6.02 -4.42
N GLY A 9 7.69 -4.90 -5.07
CA GLY A 9 8.99 -4.59 -5.64
C GLY A 9 9.63 -3.29 -5.17
N ASN A 10 9.06 -2.63 -4.15
CA ASN A 10 9.41 -1.27 -3.73
C ASN A 10 10.86 -1.12 -3.25
N ARG A 11 11.52 -2.19 -2.80
CA ARG A 11 12.95 -2.20 -2.42
C ARG A 11 13.91 -1.79 -3.55
N ARG A 12 13.43 -1.74 -4.81
CA ARG A 12 14.22 -1.29 -5.97
C ARG A 12 14.16 0.21 -6.19
N PHE A 13 13.29 0.90 -5.47
CA PHE A 13 13.10 2.34 -5.53
C PHE A 13 13.57 2.95 -4.23
N LEU A 14 14.27 4.07 -4.34
CA LEU A 14 14.64 4.91 -3.22
C LEU A 14 13.89 6.23 -3.39
N CYS A 15 12.73 6.33 -2.74
CA CYS A 15 11.86 7.49 -2.84
C CYS A 15 12.24 8.57 -1.82
N PHE A 16 12.18 9.83 -2.24
CA PHE A 16 12.38 10.98 -1.38
C PHE A 16 11.67 12.21 -1.92
N HIS A 17 11.31 13.12 -1.03
CA HIS A 17 10.75 14.41 -1.39
C HIS A 17 11.86 15.39 -1.73
N VAL A 18 11.72 16.08 -2.88
CA VAL A 18 12.63 17.15 -3.30
C VAL A 18 11.96 18.49 -3.00
N ASN A 19 12.47 19.23 -2.02
CA ASN A 19 11.93 20.53 -1.63
C ASN A 19 12.48 21.67 -2.50
N SER A 20 13.76 21.56 -2.89
CA SER A 20 14.40 22.52 -3.79
C SER A 20 15.47 21.85 -4.62
N MET A 21 15.77 22.40 -5.78
CA MET A 21 16.81 21.88 -6.67
C MET A 21 17.68 23.03 -7.15
N GLU A 22 18.99 22.88 -6.92
CA GLU A 22 19.98 23.83 -7.44
C GLU A 22 20.75 23.18 -8.60
N PHE A 23 20.96 23.94 -9.66
CA PHE A 23 21.79 23.47 -10.76
C PHE A 23 23.26 23.71 -10.48
N ILE A 24 23.96 22.66 -10.09
CA ILE A 24 25.42 22.68 -9.88
C ILE A 24 26.14 22.05 -11.06
N LYS A 25 27.29 22.62 -11.44
CA LYS A 25 28.13 22.05 -12.47
C LYS A 25 28.89 20.84 -11.90
N ILE A 26 28.49 19.64 -12.34
CA ILE A 26 29.11 18.38 -11.88
C ILE A 26 30.39 18.13 -12.67
N ASN A 27 31.49 17.85 -11.97
CA ASN A 27 32.72 17.34 -12.58
C ASN A 27 32.59 15.81 -12.75
N TYR A 28 32.10 15.36 -13.90
CA TYR A 28 31.86 13.95 -14.17
C TYR A 28 33.14 13.09 -14.10
N ALA A 29 34.30 13.63 -14.51
CA ALA A 29 35.55 12.89 -14.43
C ALA A 29 35.92 12.55 -12.98
N GLN A 30 35.75 13.50 -12.07
CA GLN A 30 35.98 13.29 -10.63
C GLN A 30 34.95 12.34 -10.05
N LEU A 31 33.67 12.48 -10.41
CA LEU A 31 32.61 11.61 -9.95
C LEU A 31 32.87 10.14 -10.35
N TYR A 32 33.19 9.88 -11.60
CA TYR A 32 33.49 8.53 -12.07
C TYR A 32 34.78 7.96 -11.45
N ALA A 33 35.80 8.78 -11.24
CA ALA A 33 37.01 8.36 -10.55
C ALA A 33 36.72 7.94 -9.10
N GLN A 34 35.85 8.67 -8.40
CA GLN A 34 35.41 8.32 -7.05
C GLN A 34 34.59 7.01 -7.01
N ILE A 35 33.66 6.84 -7.93
CA ILE A 35 32.89 5.59 -8.04
C ILE A 35 33.81 4.41 -8.28
N LYS A 36 34.76 4.53 -9.24
CA LYS A 36 35.73 3.49 -9.54
C LYS A 36 36.63 3.16 -8.33
N TYR A 37 37.05 4.18 -7.59
CA TYR A 37 37.83 4.00 -6.36
C TYR A 37 37.04 3.20 -5.31
N LEU A 38 35.76 3.56 -5.07
CA LEU A 38 34.91 2.89 -4.11
C LEU A 38 34.67 1.43 -4.49
N LEU A 39 34.35 1.15 -5.76
CA LEU A 39 34.09 -0.21 -6.24
C LEU A 39 35.32 -1.13 -6.14
N ASN A 40 36.54 -0.56 -6.24
CA ASN A 40 37.78 -1.31 -6.10
C ASN A 40 38.24 -1.42 -4.65
N LYS A 41 37.59 -0.75 -3.69
CA LYS A 41 37.93 -0.81 -2.28
C LYS A 41 37.56 -2.19 -1.71
N PRO A 42 38.50 -2.94 -1.11
CA PRO A 42 38.23 -4.22 -0.47
C PRO A 42 37.11 -4.08 0.58
N GLY A 43 36.10 -4.95 0.52
CA GLY A 43 34.96 -4.94 1.46
C GLY A 43 33.95 -3.83 1.24
N TYR A 44 34.04 -3.06 0.14
CA TYR A 44 33.00 -2.09 -0.20
C TYR A 44 31.73 -2.79 -0.68
N GLN A 45 30.63 -2.56 0.04
CA GLN A 45 29.32 -3.11 -0.27
C GLN A 45 28.55 -2.13 -1.15
N TYR A 46 28.11 -2.58 -2.33
CA TYR A 46 27.35 -1.79 -3.30
C TYR A 46 25.86 -2.19 -3.38
N TRP A 47 25.43 -3.09 -2.49
CA TRP A 47 24.04 -3.52 -2.34
C TRP A 47 23.52 -3.20 -0.95
N PHE A 48 22.23 -3.06 -0.81
CA PHE A 48 21.60 -2.86 0.48
C PHE A 48 21.51 -4.16 1.27
N THR A 49 21.76 -4.07 2.56
CA THR A 49 21.52 -5.15 3.54
C THR A 49 20.03 -5.40 3.73
N GLN A 50 19.67 -6.51 4.37
CA GLN A 50 18.29 -6.79 4.71
C GLN A 50 17.66 -5.69 5.57
N SER A 51 18.37 -5.17 6.57
CA SER A 51 17.89 -4.09 7.43
C SER A 51 17.71 -2.76 6.68
N GLU A 52 18.59 -2.45 5.74
CA GLU A 52 18.47 -1.25 4.90
C GLU A 52 17.29 -1.39 3.93
N ASN A 53 17.08 -2.57 3.35
CA ASN A 53 15.91 -2.83 2.51
C ASN A 53 14.60 -2.64 3.29
N SER A 54 14.52 -3.12 4.54
CA SER A 54 13.32 -2.89 5.37
C SER A 54 13.07 -1.41 5.64
N ARG A 55 14.12 -0.62 5.87
CA ARG A 55 14.00 0.85 6.02
C ARG A 55 13.59 1.55 4.73
N ILE A 56 14.05 1.06 3.57
CA ILE A 56 13.63 1.58 2.27
C ILE A 56 12.15 1.27 2.03
N GLU A 57 11.70 0.06 2.35
CA GLU A 57 10.29 -0.34 2.23
C GLU A 57 9.40 0.53 3.14
N GLU A 58 9.78 0.75 4.40
CA GLU A 58 9.08 1.62 5.35
C GLU A 58 9.01 3.07 4.83
N ASN A 59 10.13 3.64 4.36
CA ASN A 59 10.14 4.98 3.77
C ASN A 59 9.26 5.08 2.51
N ASN A 60 9.17 4.01 1.74
CA ASN A 60 8.41 3.99 0.50
C ASN A 60 6.90 3.86 0.72
N GLU A 61 6.43 3.55 1.94
CA GLU A 61 5.00 3.47 2.26
C GLU A 61 4.28 4.79 1.97
N ASP A 62 4.91 5.93 2.25
CA ASP A 62 4.37 7.27 1.97
C ASP A 62 4.23 7.59 0.46
N PHE A 63 4.85 6.78 -0.39
CA PHE A 63 4.83 6.96 -1.85
C PHE A 63 3.97 5.93 -2.58
N ILE A 64 3.34 4.99 -1.85
CA ILE A 64 2.47 3.97 -2.44
C ILE A 64 1.16 4.60 -2.88
N PHE A 65 0.78 4.31 -4.13
CA PHE A 65 -0.53 4.69 -4.64
C PHE A 65 -1.61 3.81 -4.02
N HIS A 66 -2.57 4.45 -3.36
CA HIS A 66 -3.80 3.83 -2.90
C HIS A 66 -4.94 4.19 -3.85
N SER A 67 -5.61 3.18 -4.39
CA SER A 67 -6.78 3.47 -5.24
C SER A 67 -7.94 3.97 -4.37
N PRO A 68 -8.86 4.80 -4.94
CA PRO A 68 -10.06 5.23 -4.21
C PRO A 68 -10.88 4.06 -3.66
N GLU A 69 -10.89 2.93 -4.38
CA GLU A 69 -11.55 1.71 -3.93
C GLU A 69 -10.85 1.09 -2.71
N GLU A 70 -9.53 1.17 -2.66
CA GLU A 70 -8.72 0.69 -1.52
C GLU A 70 -9.02 1.52 -0.28
N GLU A 71 -9.01 2.84 -0.39
CA GLU A 71 -9.36 3.75 0.71
C GLU A 71 -10.78 3.50 1.22
N LEU A 72 -11.75 3.35 0.30
CA LEU A 72 -13.12 3.06 0.67
C LEU A 72 -13.26 1.73 1.43
N VAL A 73 -12.54 0.69 1.01
CA VAL A 73 -12.52 -0.59 1.72
C VAL A 73 -11.97 -0.40 3.12
N LEU A 74 -10.78 0.18 3.26
CA LEU A 74 -10.08 0.32 4.55
C LEU A 74 -10.80 1.26 5.52
N THR A 75 -11.54 2.24 5.00
CA THR A 75 -12.39 3.14 5.81
C THR A 75 -13.59 2.40 6.44
N HIS A 76 -14.13 1.41 5.75
CA HIS A 76 -15.38 0.75 6.18
C HIS A 76 -15.19 -0.66 6.74
N ILE A 77 -14.04 -1.29 6.46
CA ILE A 77 -13.76 -2.68 6.82
C ILE A 77 -12.32 -2.81 7.30
N ARG A 78 -12.10 -3.60 8.34
CA ARG A 78 -10.76 -4.00 8.79
C ARG A 78 -10.71 -5.49 9.15
N LYS A 79 -9.52 -5.97 9.43
CA LYS A 79 -9.37 -7.31 10.01
C LYS A 79 -9.99 -7.34 11.40
N PRO A 80 -10.71 -8.41 11.77
CA PRO A 80 -11.24 -8.53 13.11
C PRO A 80 -10.11 -8.76 14.12
N GLU A 81 -10.26 -8.16 15.29
CA GLU A 81 -9.42 -8.43 16.45
C GLU A 81 -9.99 -9.59 17.28
N ARG A 82 -9.23 -10.03 18.27
CA ARG A 82 -9.64 -11.12 19.12
C ARG A 82 -10.92 -10.76 19.91
N PHE A 83 -11.92 -11.64 19.84
CA PHE A 83 -13.24 -11.49 20.46
C PHE A 83 -14.21 -10.50 19.80
N GLU A 84 -13.90 -9.97 18.66
CA GLU A 84 -14.83 -9.12 17.91
C GLU A 84 -15.84 -9.92 17.09
N LYS A 85 -16.95 -9.27 16.75
CA LYS A 85 -17.96 -9.84 15.86
C LYS A 85 -17.41 -9.95 14.45
N VAL A 86 -17.31 -11.17 13.94
CA VAL A 86 -16.78 -11.46 12.61
C VAL A 86 -17.92 -11.55 11.59
N HIS A 87 -17.70 -10.95 10.42
CA HIS A 87 -18.57 -11.08 9.26
C HIS A 87 -17.84 -11.81 8.14
N TYR A 88 -18.57 -12.65 7.41
CA TYR A 88 -18.07 -13.41 6.27
C TYR A 88 -18.71 -12.88 4.98
N LEU A 89 -18.02 -11.99 4.29
CA LEU A 89 -18.54 -11.28 3.13
C LEU A 89 -17.82 -11.67 1.84
N THR A 90 -18.59 -11.81 0.77
CA THR A 90 -18.06 -11.87 -0.59
C THR A 90 -17.66 -10.48 -1.08
N VAL A 91 -16.86 -10.40 -2.13
CA VAL A 91 -16.51 -9.12 -2.78
C VAL A 91 -17.76 -8.33 -3.20
N THR A 92 -18.81 -9.02 -3.64
CA THR A 92 -20.06 -8.38 -4.03
C THR A 92 -20.79 -7.78 -2.82
N GLU A 93 -20.89 -8.49 -1.72
CA GLU A 93 -21.50 -8.01 -0.47
C GLU A 93 -20.71 -6.83 0.11
N ILE A 94 -19.37 -6.85 0.01
CA ILE A 94 -18.50 -5.72 0.39
C ILE A 94 -18.77 -4.49 -0.49
N ALA A 95 -18.85 -4.67 -1.81
CA ALA A 95 -19.18 -3.58 -2.74
C ALA A 95 -20.56 -2.97 -2.47
N GLU A 96 -21.56 -3.80 -2.12
CA GLU A 96 -22.90 -3.34 -1.75
C GLU A 96 -22.89 -2.57 -0.44
N LEU A 97 -22.20 -3.06 0.58
CA LEU A 97 -22.04 -2.37 1.86
C LEU A 97 -21.44 -0.96 1.67
N ILE A 98 -20.39 -0.85 0.88
CA ILE A 98 -19.74 0.44 0.60
C ILE A 98 -20.66 1.35 -0.21
N ARG A 99 -21.37 0.81 -1.21
CA ARG A 99 -22.35 1.55 -2.00
C ARG A 99 -23.46 2.13 -1.13
N GLU A 100 -24.02 1.36 -0.22
CA GLU A 100 -25.07 1.80 0.68
C GLU A 100 -24.61 2.94 1.60
N ARG A 101 -23.34 2.92 2.03
CA ARG A 101 -22.78 3.91 2.94
C ARG A 101 -22.28 5.18 2.27
N THR A 102 -21.78 5.08 1.04
CA THR A 102 -21.08 6.17 0.35
C THR A 102 -21.75 6.64 -0.93
N GLY A 103 -22.67 5.85 -1.49
CA GLY A 103 -23.23 6.06 -2.83
C GLY A 103 -22.29 5.64 -3.97
N TYR A 104 -21.08 5.19 -3.68
CA TYR A 104 -20.09 4.81 -4.69
C TYR A 104 -20.51 3.53 -5.43
N GLN A 105 -20.58 3.60 -6.76
CA GLN A 105 -20.98 2.47 -7.59
C GLN A 105 -19.78 1.76 -8.20
N TYR A 106 -19.62 0.51 -7.84
CA TYR A 106 -18.58 -0.35 -8.40
C TYR A 106 -19.02 -0.94 -9.75
N SER A 107 -18.22 -0.70 -10.80
CA SER A 107 -18.36 -1.41 -12.07
C SER A 107 -17.92 -2.88 -11.93
N HIS A 108 -18.17 -3.71 -12.95
CA HIS A 108 -17.73 -5.12 -12.93
C HIS A 108 -16.20 -5.25 -12.86
N GLY A 109 -15.46 -4.36 -13.51
CA GLY A 109 -13.98 -4.31 -13.44
C GLY A 109 -13.46 -3.91 -12.06
N THR A 110 -14.10 -2.93 -11.41
CA THR A 110 -13.74 -2.47 -10.06
C THR A 110 -14.02 -3.52 -8.99
N LYS A 111 -15.06 -4.35 -9.14
CA LYS A 111 -15.31 -5.48 -8.23
C LYS A 111 -14.16 -6.50 -8.24
N ALA A 112 -13.56 -6.74 -9.39
CA ALA A 112 -12.38 -7.61 -9.48
C ALA A 112 -11.16 -7.01 -8.75
N GLN A 113 -11.02 -5.68 -8.75
CA GLN A 113 -9.96 -5.00 -8.01
C GLN A 113 -10.15 -5.10 -6.49
N LEU A 114 -11.39 -5.08 -5.99
CA LEU A 114 -11.65 -5.30 -4.55
C LEU A 114 -11.06 -6.62 -4.05
N GLY A 115 -11.16 -7.69 -4.83
CA GLY A 115 -10.55 -8.97 -4.48
C GLY A 115 -9.02 -8.90 -4.38
N LYS A 116 -8.38 -8.06 -5.22
CA LYS A 116 -6.94 -7.80 -5.14
C LYS A 116 -6.59 -6.97 -3.90
N VAL A 117 -7.38 -5.95 -3.60
CA VAL A 117 -7.25 -5.12 -2.39
C VAL A 117 -7.34 -5.99 -1.14
N MET A 118 -8.36 -6.83 -1.02
CA MET A 118 -8.51 -7.73 0.12
C MET A 118 -7.31 -8.68 0.29
N SER A 119 -6.78 -9.18 -0.82
CA SER A 119 -5.59 -10.05 -0.82
C SER A 119 -4.31 -9.27 -0.48
N LYS A 120 -4.14 -8.05 -1.02
CA LYS A 120 -3.02 -7.14 -0.75
C LYS A 120 -2.89 -6.85 0.75
N HIS A 121 -4.02 -6.55 1.40
CA HIS A 121 -4.08 -6.27 2.83
C HIS A 121 -4.14 -7.55 3.70
N GLY A 122 -4.02 -8.74 3.11
CA GLY A 122 -3.94 -10.00 3.84
C GLY A 122 -5.21 -10.33 4.63
N PHE A 123 -6.39 -10.01 4.11
CA PHE A 123 -7.64 -10.48 4.68
C PHE A 123 -7.78 -11.99 4.49
N GLU A 124 -8.06 -12.70 5.56
CA GLU A 124 -8.32 -14.13 5.50
C GLU A 124 -9.62 -14.41 4.73
N PHE A 125 -9.65 -15.53 4.02
CA PHE A 125 -10.85 -15.95 3.29
C PHE A 125 -11.10 -17.45 3.36
N HIS A 126 -12.36 -17.82 3.28
CA HIS A 126 -12.83 -19.20 3.16
C HIS A 126 -13.44 -19.41 1.76
N LYS A 127 -13.12 -20.52 1.12
CA LYS A 127 -13.75 -20.93 -0.15
C LYS A 127 -15.09 -21.59 0.15
N GLY A 128 -16.19 -20.97 -0.27
CA GLY A 128 -17.53 -21.53 -0.23
C GLY A 128 -18.03 -21.89 -1.63
N LYS A 129 -19.23 -22.50 -1.70
CA LYS A 129 -19.90 -22.83 -2.98
C LYS A 129 -20.11 -21.60 -3.89
N ASN A 130 -20.29 -20.42 -3.29
CA ASN A 130 -20.57 -19.14 -3.98
C ASN A 130 -19.32 -18.24 -4.09
N GLY A 131 -18.10 -18.80 -4.03
CA GLY A 131 -16.86 -18.05 -4.14
C GLY A 131 -16.11 -17.84 -2.81
N ARG A 132 -15.19 -16.87 -2.81
CA ARG A 132 -14.41 -16.50 -1.63
C ARG A 132 -15.25 -15.63 -0.71
N ARG A 133 -15.28 -15.95 0.59
CA ARG A 133 -15.83 -15.11 1.66
C ARG A 133 -14.70 -14.65 2.55
N TYR A 134 -14.53 -13.35 2.65
CA TYR A 134 -13.49 -12.72 3.47
C TYR A 134 -13.97 -12.55 4.90
N THR A 135 -13.07 -12.79 5.83
CA THR A 135 -13.28 -12.61 7.27
C THR A 135 -13.01 -11.14 7.60
N VAL A 136 -14.04 -10.39 7.96
CA VAL A 136 -13.96 -8.93 8.14
C VAL A 136 -14.68 -8.47 9.42
N PHE A 137 -14.22 -7.35 9.95
CA PHE A 137 -14.96 -6.52 10.90
C PHE A 137 -15.48 -5.29 10.15
N ILE A 138 -16.76 -4.97 10.36
CA ILE A 138 -17.41 -3.80 9.73
C ILE A 138 -17.29 -2.63 10.71
N ILE A 139 -16.61 -1.55 10.30
CA ILE A 139 -16.46 -0.34 11.10
C ILE A 139 -17.77 0.42 11.13
N ASP A 140 -18.22 0.86 12.30
CA ASP A 140 -19.46 1.59 12.45
C ASP A 140 -19.39 2.98 11.78
N THR A 141 -20.52 3.42 11.21
CA THR A 141 -20.61 4.68 10.47
C THR A 141 -20.29 5.91 11.33
N GLU A 142 -20.52 5.84 12.64
CA GLU A 142 -20.16 6.91 13.57
C GLU A 142 -18.65 7.00 13.79
N GLN A 143 -17.95 5.87 13.85
CA GLN A 143 -16.49 5.82 13.92
C GLN A 143 -15.84 6.35 12.64
N VAL A 144 -16.42 6.06 11.48
CA VAL A 144 -15.94 6.58 10.18
C VAL A 144 -16.04 8.10 10.13
N LYS A 145 -17.10 8.69 10.65
CA LYS A 145 -17.28 10.16 10.71
C LYS A 145 -16.30 10.82 11.67
N SER A 146 -16.02 10.18 12.80
CA SER A 146 -15.06 10.70 13.80
C SER A 146 -13.64 10.76 13.25
N ASN A 147 -13.19 9.72 12.56
CA ASN A 147 -11.84 9.68 11.98
C ASN A 147 -11.62 10.77 10.91
N ARG A 148 -12.63 11.10 10.13
CA ARG A 148 -12.55 12.19 9.11
C ARG A 148 -12.50 13.61 9.68
N LEU A 149 -12.80 13.79 10.96
CA LEU A 149 -12.75 15.12 11.62
C LEU A 149 -11.36 15.41 12.21
N TYR A 150 -10.44 14.48 12.20
CA TYR A 150 -9.08 14.60 12.74
C TYR A 150 -7.98 14.52 11.66
N GLU A 151 -8.33 14.44 10.37
CA GLU A 151 -7.46 14.64 9.20
C GLU A 151 -7.61 16.08 8.66
#